data_64bc060f1a0695d31140e42db0a7bc1e
#
_entry.id   64bc060f1a0695d31140e42db0a7bc1e
#
_cell.length_a   1.000
_cell.length_b   1.000
_cell.length_c   1.000
_cell.angle_alpha   90.00
_cell.angle_beta   90.00
_cell.angle_gamma   90.00
#
_symmetry.space_group_name_H-M   'P 1'
#
loop_
_entity.id
_entity.type
_entity.pdbx_description
1 polymer ?
#
loop_
_entity_poly.entity_id
_entity_poly.type
_entity_poly.pdbx_seq_one_letter_code
_entity_poly.pdbx_strand_id
1 'polypeptide(L)'
;MADITKKQQKQLHPDLVENGYLVLKNFFTEPLCHYYNMVTFQMLESPQASGYLPGSNGVNNNNSGEHHRTWNTYGHPIWETTLHLMQLSIAQAAKNPQSGIPPQLFPTYSYHRMYMEGAAMAHHSDRPACQVSLTINLGQTHEWPIYVTNLKTKKYTEVIQKPGDALMYLGCNVGHYRPPLKGDWYSQLFVHYVLAS
;
A
#
# COMPACT_ATOMS: atom_id res chain seq x y z
N MET A 1 -12.00 -10.09 13.12
CA MET A 1 -11.35 -8.86 12.66
C MET A 1 -10.32 -8.48 13.72
N ALA A 2 -9.11 -8.10 13.34
CA ALA A 2 -8.12 -7.59 14.29
C ALA A 2 -8.45 -6.13 14.60
N ASP A 3 -9.43 -5.92 15.46
CA ASP A 3 -9.87 -4.57 15.84
C ASP A 3 -8.78 -3.87 16.65
N ILE A 4 -8.54 -2.61 16.30
CA ILE A 4 -7.60 -1.75 17.01
C ILE A 4 -8.20 -1.41 18.37
N THR A 5 -7.46 -1.69 19.45
CA THR A 5 -7.89 -1.41 20.80
C THR A 5 -8.02 0.10 21.07
N LYS A 6 -8.82 0.47 22.06
CA LYS A 6 -8.94 1.89 22.49
C LYS A 6 -7.61 2.49 22.90
N LYS A 7 -6.67 1.70 23.45
CA LYS A 7 -5.32 2.13 23.81
C LYS A 7 -4.51 2.47 22.55
N GLN A 8 -4.55 1.62 21.53
CA GLN A 8 -3.89 1.83 20.25
C GLN A 8 -4.48 3.03 19.49
N GLN A 9 -5.81 3.20 19.47
CA GLN A 9 -6.49 4.35 18.87
C GLN A 9 -5.98 5.70 19.40
N LYS A 10 -5.70 5.80 20.71
CA LYS A 10 -5.16 7.04 21.32
C LYS A 10 -3.78 7.42 20.81
N GLN A 11 -3.01 6.47 20.31
CA GLN A 11 -1.67 6.69 19.76
C GLN A 11 -1.69 7.07 18.27
N LEU A 12 -2.78 6.74 17.56
CA LEU A 12 -2.91 6.96 16.14
C LEU A 12 -3.44 8.36 15.80
N HIS A 13 -3.04 8.83 14.61
CA HIS A 13 -3.51 10.09 14.05
C HIS A 13 -5.05 10.13 14.03
N PRO A 14 -5.69 11.25 14.42
CA PRO A 14 -7.15 11.36 14.46
C PRO A 14 -7.83 10.95 13.15
N ASP A 15 -7.29 11.36 11.99
CA ASP A 15 -7.87 10.99 10.69
C ASP A 15 -7.83 9.48 10.44
N LEU A 16 -6.76 8.77 10.86
CA LEU A 16 -6.73 7.31 10.80
C LEU A 16 -7.83 6.68 11.66
N VAL A 17 -8.07 7.23 12.84
CA VAL A 17 -9.09 6.70 13.76
C VAL A 17 -10.50 7.02 13.26
N GLU A 18 -10.75 8.26 12.82
CA GLU A 18 -12.09 8.72 12.43
C GLU A 18 -12.45 8.27 11.00
N ASN A 19 -11.54 8.54 10.04
CA ASN A 19 -11.81 8.30 8.63
C ASN A 19 -11.35 6.91 8.17
N GLY A 20 -10.41 6.30 8.92
CA GLY A 20 -9.80 5.03 8.58
C GLY A 20 -8.57 5.16 7.68
N TYR A 21 -8.25 6.34 7.19
CA TYR A 21 -7.13 6.58 6.28
C TYR A 21 -6.56 7.99 6.41
N LEU A 22 -5.33 8.15 5.92
CA LEU A 22 -4.57 9.40 5.86
C LEU A 22 -3.78 9.44 4.54
N VAL A 23 -3.86 10.55 3.82
CA VAL A 23 -3.07 10.78 2.59
C VAL A 23 -1.79 11.51 2.93
N LEU A 24 -0.65 10.91 2.58
CA LEU A 24 0.69 11.46 2.78
C LEU A 24 1.24 11.92 1.43
N LYS A 25 1.30 13.22 1.23
CA LYS A 25 1.83 13.79 -0.01
C LYS A 25 3.36 13.79 0.00
N ASN A 26 3.97 13.45 -1.15
CA ASN A 26 5.41 13.41 -1.33
C ASN A 26 6.14 12.59 -0.25
N PHE A 27 5.56 11.45 0.13
CA PHE A 27 6.13 10.54 1.13
C PHE A 27 7.45 9.94 0.65
N PHE A 28 7.53 9.61 -0.66
CA PHE A 28 8.78 9.33 -1.35
C PHE A 28 9.16 10.49 -2.26
N THR A 29 10.47 10.72 -2.39
CA THR A 29 11.00 11.69 -3.34
C THR A 29 10.93 11.15 -4.76
N GLU A 30 10.88 12.03 -5.76
CA GLU A 30 10.87 11.63 -7.17
C GLU A 30 12.09 10.76 -7.56
N PRO A 31 13.34 11.07 -7.15
CA PRO A 31 14.48 10.20 -7.43
C PRO A 31 14.34 8.80 -6.84
N LEU A 32 13.74 8.66 -5.65
CA LEU A 32 13.51 7.35 -5.04
C LEU A 32 12.46 6.56 -5.81
N CYS A 33 11.38 7.20 -6.24
CA CYS A 33 10.37 6.57 -7.09
C CYS A 33 10.96 6.12 -8.42
N HIS A 34 11.78 6.97 -9.05
CA HIS A 34 12.48 6.63 -10.28
C HIS A 34 13.40 5.41 -10.10
N TYR A 35 14.20 5.39 -9.04
CA TYR A 35 15.05 4.25 -8.71
C TYR A 35 14.25 2.95 -8.59
N TYR A 36 13.15 2.96 -7.83
CA TYR A 36 12.32 1.76 -7.68
C TYR A 36 11.65 1.31 -8.98
N ASN A 37 11.24 2.24 -9.83
CA ASN A 37 10.69 1.89 -11.14
C ASN A 37 11.75 1.25 -12.03
N MET A 38 12.99 1.77 -12.05
CA MET A 38 14.08 1.16 -12.81
C MET A 38 14.37 -0.26 -12.32
N VAL A 39 14.41 -0.49 -11.01
CA VAL A 39 14.55 -1.83 -10.43
C VAL A 39 13.40 -2.74 -10.88
N THR A 40 12.16 -2.24 -10.85
CA THR A 40 10.98 -3.01 -11.28
C THR A 40 11.07 -3.38 -12.76
N PHE A 41 11.42 -2.44 -13.64
CA PHE A 41 11.54 -2.72 -15.06
C PHE A 41 12.65 -3.74 -15.34
N GLN A 42 13.79 -3.65 -14.66
CA GLN A 42 14.83 -4.68 -14.77
C GLN A 42 14.35 -6.07 -14.32
N MET A 43 13.55 -6.14 -13.25
CA MET A 43 12.94 -7.39 -12.81
C MET A 43 11.97 -7.96 -13.85
N LEU A 44 11.20 -7.10 -14.54
CA LEU A 44 10.29 -7.50 -15.61
C LEU A 44 11.03 -8.04 -16.83
N GLU A 45 12.13 -7.40 -17.23
CA GLU A 45 12.92 -7.77 -18.40
C GLU A 45 13.79 -9.00 -18.15
N SER A 46 14.28 -9.18 -16.93
CA SER A 46 15.20 -10.25 -16.54
C SER A 46 14.83 -10.89 -15.21
N PRO A 47 13.75 -11.65 -15.13
CA PRO A 47 13.30 -12.27 -13.86
C PRO A 47 14.39 -13.12 -13.19
N GLN A 48 15.25 -13.78 -13.98
CA GLN A 48 16.36 -14.61 -13.48
C GLN A 48 17.46 -13.76 -12.84
N ALA A 49 17.72 -12.56 -13.37
CA ALA A 49 18.71 -11.65 -12.80
C ALA A 49 18.25 -11.06 -11.45
N SER A 50 16.96 -10.99 -11.21
CA SER A 50 16.42 -10.52 -9.92
C SER A 50 16.65 -11.51 -8.78
N GLY A 51 17.00 -12.76 -9.07
CA GLY A 51 17.10 -13.83 -8.08
C GLY A 51 15.75 -14.20 -7.44
N TYR A 52 14.67 -13.66 -7.95
CA TYR A 52 13.33 -13.83 -7.41
C TYR A 52 12.35 -14.17 -8.52
N LEU A 53 11.78 -15.34 -8.46
CA LEU A 53 10.69 -15.71 -9.36
C LEU A 53 9.42 -15.01 -8.87
N PRO A 54 8.77 -14.17 -9.67
CA PRO A 54 7.47 -13.62 -9.32
C PRO A 54 6.54 -14.78 -8.98
N GLY A 55 5.82 -14.69 -7.86
CA GLY A 55 4.93 -15.75 -7.37
C GLY A 55 3.76 -16.07 -8.29
N SER A 56 3.62 -15.34 -9.39
CA SER A 56 2.72 -15.65 -10.50
C SER A 56 3.18 -14.84 -11.71
N ASN A 57 3.46 -15.51 -12.80
CA ASN A 57 3.69 -14.90 -14.11
C ASN A 57 2.39 -14.25 -14.60
N GLY A 58 2.05 -13.07 -14.10
CA GLY A 58 0.99 -12.22 -14.66
C GLY A 58 -0.45 -12.78 -14.65
N VAL A 59 -0.64 -13.99 -14.16
CA VAL A 59 -1.95 -14.66 -14.15
C VAL A 59 -2.29 -15.06 -12.73
N ASN A 60 -2.84 -14.12 -11.98
CA ASN A 60 -3.47 -14.47 -10.71
C ASN A 60 -4.82 -15.13 -11.00
N ASN A 61 -4.85 -16.46 -11.06
CA ASN A 61 -6.07 -17.27 -11.18
C ASN A 61 -6.89 -17.30 -9.87
N ASN A 62 -6.66 -16.35 -8.97
CA ASN A 62 -7.45 -16.27 -7.76
C ASN A 62 -8.82 -15.71 -8.10
N ASN A 63 -9.87 -16.37 -7.64
CA ASN A 63 -11.30 -16.01 -7.74
C ASN A 63 -11.65 -14.65 -7.08
N SER A 64 -10.70 -13.74 -6.95
CA SER A 64 -10.85 -12.43 -6.29
C SER A 64 -11.41 -11.33 -7.19
N GLY A 65 -11.83 -11.64 -8.43
CA GLY A 65 -12.34 -10.65 -9.37
C GLY A 65 -11.29 -9.63 -9.86
N GLU A 66 -10.01 -9.89 -9.60
CA GLU A 66 -8.91 -9.10 -10.15
C GLU A 66 -8.66 -9.50 -11.61
N HIS A 67 -8.76 -8.55 -12.52
CA HIS A 67 -8.38 -8.79 -13.91
C HIS A 67 -6.86 -9.02 -14.03
N HIS A 68 -6.47 -10.07 -14.75
CA HIS A 68 -5.19 -10.78 -14.78
C HIS A 68 -3.99 -10.02 -15.41
N ARG A 69 -3.96 -8.70 -15.36
CA ARG A 69 -2.89 -7.90 -15.98
C ARG A 69 -1.99 -7.25 -14.93
N THR A 70 -1.41 -8.09 -14.06
CA THR A 70 -0.51 -7.62 -13.02
C THR A 70 0.75 -8.48 -12.94
N TRP A 71 1.89 -7.83 -12.71
CA TRP A 71 3.12 -8.48 -12.29
C TRP A 71 3.37 -8.16 -10.81
N ASN A 72 3.75 -9.17 -10.03
CA ASN A 72 3.86 -9.04 -8.58
C ASN A 72 5.17 -9.60 -8.05
N THR A 73 5.69 -8.96 -7.00
CA THR A 73 6.74 -9.52 -6.16
C THR A 73 6.33 -9.45 -4.69
N TYR A 74 6.50 -10.56 -3.99
CA TYR A 74 6.15 -10.70 -2.58
C TYR A 74 7.42 -11.00 -1.78
N GLY A 75 7.70 -10.21 -0.72
CA GLY A 75 8.86 -10.44 0.13
C GLY A 75 10.22 -10.31 -0.59
N HIS A 76 10.30 -9.55 -1.68
CA HIS A 76 11.57 -9.32 -2.37
C HIS A 76 12.51 -8.49 -1.50
N PRO A 77 13.81 -8.80 -1.39
CA PRO A 77 14.76 -8.15 -0.48
C PRO A 77 14.74 -6.62 -0.53
N ILE A 78 14.60 -6.01 -1.71
CA ILE A 78 14.57 -4.56 -1.83
C ILE A 78 13.31 -3.95 -1.18
N TRP A 79 12.17 -4.61 -1.30
CA TRP A 79 10.91 -4.15 -0.70
C TRP A 79 10.87 -4.41 0.80
N GLU A 80 11.40 -5.56 1.25
CA GLU A 80 11.55 -5.87 2.68
C GLU A 80 12.51 -4.90 3.36
N THR A 81 13.63 -4.56 2.70
CA THR A 81 14.53 -3.51 3.20
C THR A 81 13.81 -2.18 3.33
N THR A 82 13.02 -1.80 2.32
CA THR A 82 12.21 -0.57 2.36
C THR A 82 11.19 -0.60 3.51
N LEU A 83 10.49 -1.71 3.70
CA LEU A 83 9.54 -1.92 4.80
C LEU A 83 10.20 -1.63 6.17
N HIS A 84 11.39 -2.18 6.41
CA HIS A 84 12.12 -1.99 7.67
C HIS A 84 12.67 -0.56 7.82
N LEU A 85 13.26 0.01 6.77
CA LEU A 85 13.81 1.37 6.80
C LEU A 85 12.73 2.43 7.04
N MET A 86 11.51 2.23 6.49
CA MET A 86 10.42 3.20 6.62
C MET A 86 9.63 3.09 7.93
N GLN A 87 9.87 2.08 8.75
CA GLN A 87 9.10 1.80 9.97
C GLN A 87 8.97 3.02 10.89
N LEU A 88 10.08 3.72 11.17
CA LEU A 88 10.07 4.89 12.05
C LEU A 88 9.35 6.08 11.40
N SER A 89 9.55 6.33 10.12
CA SER A 89 8.88 7.41 9.38
C SER A 89 7.38 7.18 9.31
N ILE A 90 6.96 5.93 9.12
CA ILE A 90 5.55 5.51 9.10
C ILE A 90 4.93 5.64 10.49
N ALA A 91 5.61 5.20 11.53
CA ALA A 91 5.17 5.38 12.91
C ALA A 91 5.01 6.88 13.26
N GLN A 92 5.94 7.72 12.80
CA GLN A 92 5.86 9.16 13.00
C GLN A 92 4.68 9.79 12.25
N ALA A 93 4.42 9.37 11.01
CA ALA A 93 3.27 9.82 10.23
C ALA A 93 1.93 9.35 10.82
N ALA A 94 1.92 8.14 11.39
CA ALA A 94 0.73 7.56 12.04
C ALA A 94 0.46 8.15 13.44
N LYS A 95 1.38 8.93 14.00
CA LYS A 95 1.32 9.43 15.38
C LYS A 95 0.17 10.40 15.58
N ASN A 96 -0.53 10.25 16.70
CA ASN A 96 -1.39 11.31 17.23
C ASN A 96 -0.52 12.50 17.66
N PRO A 97 -0.71 13.69 17.07
CA PRO A 97 0.09 14.89 17.43
C PRO A 97 0.05 15.21 18.93
N GLN A 98 -1.04 14.87 19.61
CA GLN A 98 -1.25 15.16 21.02
C GLN A 98 -0.59 14.12 21.96
N SER A 99 -0.31 12.91 21.49
CA SER A 99 0.26 11.85 22.33
C SER A 99 1.77 12.03 22.59
N GLY A 100 2.45 12.79 21.76
CA GLY A 100 3.92 12.98 21.82
C GLY A 100 4.73 11.73 21.44
N ILE A 101 4.15 10.54 21.52
CA ILE A 101 4.83 9.25 21.30
C ILE A 101 4.24 8.56 20.06
N PRO A 102 5.07 8.18 19.06
CA PRO A 102 4.62 7.41 17.92
C PRO A 102 4.09 6.02 18.35
N PRO A 103 3.11 5.46 17.63
CA PRO A 103 2.71 4.08 17.84
C PRO A 103 3.88 3.13 17.55
N GLN A 104 3.99 2.07 18.34
CA GLN A 104 4.95 1.02 18.03
C GLN A 104 4.37 0.12 16.94
N LEU A 105 4.99 0.13 15.76
CA LEU A 105 4.64 -0.67 14.60
C LEU A 105 5.63 -1.82 14.44
N PHE A 106 5.14 -3.01 14.12
CA PHE A 106 5.97 -4.16 13.74
C PHE A 106 5.73 -4.48 12.27
N PRO A 107 6.79 -4.52 11.44
CA PRO A 107 6.68 -4.87 10.03
C PRO A 107 6.22 -6.32 9.88
N THR A 108 5.35 -6.57 8.92
CA THR A 108 4.85 -7.92 8.64
C THR A 108 5.31 -8.43 7.28
N TYR A 109 5.09 -7.68 6.22
CA TYR A 109 5.57 -8.01 4.88
C TYR A 109 5.44 -6.81 3.94
N SER A 110 6.17 -6.88 2.84
CA SER A 110 6.04 -5.99 1.70
C SER A 110 5.47 -6.71 0.47
N TYR A 111 4.87 -5.95 -0.40
CA TYR A 111 4.31 -6.44 -1.64
C TYR A 111 4.42 -5.35 -2.71
N HIS A 112 4.97 -5.67 -3.85
CA HIS A 112 5.01 -4.76 -4.99
C HIS A 112 4.15 -5.29 -6.12
N ARG A 113 3.41 -4.40 -6.77
CA ARG A 113 2.59 -4.75 -7.93
C ARG A 113 2.75 -3.72 -9.04
N MET A 114 3.05 -4.21 -10.24
CA MET A 114 2.92 -3.47 -11.48
C MET A 114 1.57 -3.87 -12.09
N TYR A 115 0.68 -2.92 -12.20
CA TYR A 115 -0.60 -3.08 -12.88
C TYR A 115 -0.44 -2.64 -14.33
N MET A 116 -1.05 -3.37 -15.26
CA MET A 116 -1.09 -3.07 -16.68
C MET A 116 -2.49 -2.62 -17.09
N GLU A 117 -2.64 -2.07 -18.28
CA GLU A 117 -3.94 -1.62 -18.82
C GLU A 117 -5.06 -2.64 -18.60
N GLY A 118 -6.20 -2.19 -18.13
CA GLY A 118 -7.36 -3.00 -17.82
C GLY A 118 -7.29 -3.76 -16.49
N ALA A 119 -6.17 -3.71 -15.76
CA ALA A 119 -6.10 -4.28 -14.41
C ALA A 119 -7.08 -3.56 -13.48
N ALA A 120 -7.73 -4.30 -12.61
CA ALA A 120 -8.64 -3.76 -11.61
C ALA A 120 -8.36 -4.44 -10.25
N MET A 121 -8.81 -3.80 -9.18
CA MET A 121 -8.75 -4.39 -7.84
C MET A 121 -10.17 -4.50 -7.30
N ALA A 122 -10.62 -5.72 -7.06
CA ALA A 122 -11.94 -5.96 -6.48
C ALA A 122 -12.05 -5.36 -5.07
N HIS A 123 -13.28 -5.04 -4.66
CA HIS A 123 -13.54 -4.54 -3.31
C HIS A 123 -13.16 -5.60 -2.26
N HIS A 124 -12.29 -5.22 -1.32
CA HIS A 124 -11.90 -6.06 -0.20
C HIS A 124 -11.42 -5.22 1.00
N SER A 125 -11.23 -5.85 2.11
CA SER A 125 -10.43 -5.37 3.25
C SER A 125 -9.24 -6.30 3.42
N ASP A 126 -8.17 -5.79 4.00
CA ASP A 126 -6.94 -6.56 4.18
C ASP A 126 -7.06 -7.59 5.32
N ARG A 127 -6.13 -8.54 5.31
CA ARG A 127 -6.01 -9.57 6.34
C ARG A 127 -5.44 -9.02 7.66
N PRO A 128 -5.54 -9.77 8.79
CA PRO A 128 -5.11 -9.30 10.12
C PRO A 128 -3.65 -8.85 10.23
N ALA A 129 -2.76 -9.31 9.36
CA ALA A 129 -1.36 -8.86 9.28
C ALA A 129 -1.19 -7.41 8.76
N CYS A 130 -2.27 -6.74 8.37
CA CYS A 130 -2.30 -5.43 7.73
C CYS A 130 -3.08 -4.42 8.57
N GLN A 131 -2.83 -4.35 9.90
CA GLN A 131 -3.54 -3.41 10.76
C GLN A 131 -3.30 -1.95 10.34
N VAL A 132 -2.05 -1.62 9.99
CA VAL A 132 -1.66 -0.34 9.40
C VAL A 132 -0.98 -0.65 8.08
N SER A 133 -1.59 -0.24 6.99
CA SER A 133 -1.11 -0.45 5.63
C SER A 133 -0.76 0.88 4.98
N LEU A 134 0.29 0.88 4.17
CA LEU A 134 0.55 1.96 3.22
C LEU A 134 0.56 1.39 1.82
N THR A 135 -0.07 2.12 0.92
CA THR A 135 0.05 1.92 -0.51
C THR A 135 0.70 3.16 -1.12
N ILE A 136 1.87 2.98 -1.74
CA ILE A 136 2.74 4.07 -2.22
C ILE A 136 2.79 3.99 -3.74
N ASN A 137 2.38 5.06 -4.42
CA ASN A 137 2.52 5.16 -5.86
C ASN A 137 3.99 5.43 -6.22
N LEU A 138 4.62 4.50 -6.96
CA LEU A 138 6.00 4.64 -7.44
C LEU A 138 6.06 5.28 -8.83
N GLY A 139 5.00 5.11 -9.65
CA GLY A 139 4.92 5.66 -10.99
C GLY A 139 3.68 5.20 -11.74
N GLN A 140 3.35 5.93 -12.80
CA GLN A 140 2.14 5.70 -13.57
C GLN A 140 2.20 6.38 -14.93
N THR A 141 1.47 5.85 -15.92
CA THR A 141 1.21 6.53 -17.20
C THR A 141 -0.11 7.28 -17.19
N HIS A 142 -1.00 7.00 -16.24
CA HIS A 142 -2.31 7.64 -16.13
C HIS A 142 -2.76 7.71 -14.66
N GLU A 143 -3.51 8.74 -14.30
CA GLU A 143 -4.12 8.82 -12.96
C GLU A 143 -5.10 7.66 -12.77
N TRP A 144 -4.97 6.97 -11.65
CA TRP A 144 -5.80 5.82 -11.34
C TRP A 144 -6.25 5.87 -9.88
N PRO A 145 -7.50 6.25 -9.63
CA PRO A 145 -8.01 6.42 -8.29
C PRO A 145 -8.08 5.10 -7.52
N ILE A 146 -7.84 5.18 -6.22
CA ILE A 146 -8.27 4.16 -5.26
C ILE A 146 -9.47 4.69 -4.50
N TYR A 147 -10.51 3.88 -4.39
CA TYR A 147 -11.70 4.18 -3.60
C TYR A 147 -11.59 3.49 -2.25
N VAL A 148 -11.69 4.25 -1.17
CA VAL A 148 -11.57 3.77 0.20
C VAL A 148 -12.82 4.09 0.99
N THR A 149 -13.28 3.17 1.83
CA THR A 149 -14.40 3.41 2.73
C THR A 149 -13.99 4.37 3.83
N ASN A 150 -14.63 5.52 3.89
CA ASN A 150 -14.49 6.42 5.04
C ASN A 150 -15.28 5.86 6.23
N LEU A 151 -14.59 5.56 7.34
CA LEU A 151 -15.20 4.89 8.50
C LEU A 151 -16.25 5.76 9.22
N LYS A 152 -16.13 7.09 9.15
CA LYS A 152 -17.07 8.03 9.74
C LYS A 152 -18.35 8.16 8.92
N THR A 153 -18.23 8.36 7.62
CA THR A 153 -19.38 8.61 6.74
C THR A 153 -19.97 7.34 6.14
N LYS A 154 -19.25 6.21 6.19
CA LYS A 154 -19.59 4.93 5.57
C LYS A 154 -19.73 5.00 4.04
N LYS A 155 -19.19 6.05 3.42
CA LYS A 155 -19.17 6.25 1.97
C LYS A 155 -17.77 6.02 1.42
N TYR A 156 -17.68 5.72 0.13
CA TYR A 156 -16.39 5.70 -0.56
C TYR A 156 -15.88 7.11 -0.77
N THR A 157 -14.58 7.27 -0.57
CA THR A 157 -13.83 8.47 -0.93
C THR A 157 -12.85 8.09 -2.03
N GLU A 158 -12.83 8.88 -3.08
CA GLU A 158 -11.83 8.78 -4.14
C GLU A 158 -10.52 9.40 -3.68
N VAL A 159 -9.42 8.67 -3.84
CA VAL A 159 -8.07 9.15 -3.57
C VAL A 159 -7.20 8.98 -4.81
N ILE A 160 -6.70 10.09 -5.33
CA ILE A 160 -5.71 10.11 -6.42
C ILE A 160 -4.33 10.32 -5.81
N GLN A 161 -3.41 9.40 -6.12
CA GLN A 161 -2.01 9.44 -5.71
C GLN A 161 -1.15 9.80 -6.91
N LYS A 162 -0.29 10.81 -6.77
CA LYS A 162 0.81 11.06 -7.70
C LYS A 162 2.01 10.19 -7.31
N PRO A 163 2.99 9.98 -8.21
CA PRO A 163 4.24 9.31 -7.84
C PRO A 163 4.86 9.96 -6.59
N GLY A 164 5.19 9.14 -5.61
CA GLY A 164 5.67 9.55 -4.29
C GLY A 164 4.59 9.75 -3.23
N ASP A 165 3.31 9.88 -3.59
CA ASP A 165 2.24 9.93 -2.59
C ASP A 165 1.99 8.55 -1.98
N ALA A 166 1.66 8.53 -0.69
CA ALA A 166 1.22 7.33 0.00
C ALA A 166 -0.19 7.53 0.57
N LEU A 167 -0.96 6.45 0.57
CA LEU A 167 -2.19 6.33 1.34
C LEU A 167 -1.95 5.36 2.48
N MET A 168 -2.00 5.86 3.70
CA MET A 168 -1.97 5.07 4.93
C MET A 168 -3.40 4.76 5.34
N TYR A 169 -3.70 3.51 5.70
CA TYR A 169 -5.07 3.13 6.08
C TYR A 169 -5.08 1.94 7.06
N LEU A 170 -6.20 1.81 7.78
CA LEU A 170 -6.46 0.69 8.66
C LEU A 170 -6.96 -0.50 7.83
N GLY A 171 -6.02 -1.30 7.33
CA GLY A 171 -6.29 -2.30 6.29
C GLY A 171 -7.39 -3.30 6.64
N CYS A 172 -7.46 -3.74 7.89
CA CYS A 172 -8.49 -4.67 8.36
C CYS A 172 -9.91 -4.07 8.40
N ASN A 173 -10.02 -2.73 8.45
CA ASN A 173 -11.28 -2.03 8.68
C ASN A 173 -11.76 -1.25 7.46
N VAL A 174 -10.85 -0.83 6.59
CA VAL A 174 -11.14 0.01 5.42
C VAL A 174 -11.29 -0.85 4.18
N GLY A 175 -12.53 -0.99 3.72
CA GLY A 175 -12.79 -1.58 2.41
C GLY A 175 -12.28 -0.68 1.29
N HIS A 176 -11.62 -1.26 0.28
CA HIS A 176 -11.06 -0.50 -0.81
C HIS A 176 -11.09 -1.27 -2.14
N TYR A 177 -11.08 -0.52 -3.25
CA TYR A 177 -11.07 -1.08 -4.60
C TYR A 177 -10.50 -0.08 -5.61
N ARG A 178 -10.18 -0.55 -6.81
CA ARG A 178 -9.82 0.27 -7.97
C ARG A 178 -10.62 -0.16 -9.21
N PRO A 179 -11.18 0.76 -10.01
CA PRO A 179 -11.79 0.42 -11.30
C PRO A 179 -10.70 0.00 -12.31
N PRO A 180 -11.07 -0.51 -13.51
CA PRO A 180 -10.09 -0.84 -14.53
C PRO A 180 -9.13 0.32 -14.86
N LEU A 181 -7.82 0.04 -14.87
CA LEU A 181 -6.78 1.00 -15.25
C LEU A 181 -6.91 1.35 -16.75
N LYS A 182 -6.90 2.65 -17.05
CA LYS A 182 -6.96 3.17 -18.44
C LYS A 182 -5.59 3.52 -19.01
N GLY A 183 -4.54 3.54 -18.18
CA GLY A 183 -3.18 3.80 -18.60
C GLY A 183 -2.40 2.51 -18.86
N ASP A 184 -1.22 2.63 -19.46
CA ASP A 184 -0.39 1.46 -19.83
C ASP A 184 0.06 0.69 -18.60
N TRP A 185 0.51 1.42 -17.55
CA TRP A 185 0.97 0.82 -16.31
C TRP A 185 0.82 1.73 -15.10
N TYR A 186 0.80 1.11 -13.91
CA TYR A 186 0.78 1.75 -12.60
C TYR A 186 1.60 0.89 -11.62
N SER A 187 2.67 1.46 -11.06
CA SER A 187 3.59 0.79 -10.14
C SER A 187 3.29 1.15 -8.69
N GLN A 188 3.11 0.16 -7.84
CA GLN A 188 2.69 0.36 -6.47
C GLN A 188 3.42 -0.55 -5.48
N LEU A 189 3.94 0.07 -4.41
CA LEU A 189 4.52 -0.64 -3.26
C LEU A 189 3.52 -0.64 -2.11
N PHE A 190 3.32 -1.80 -1.53
CA PHE A 190 2.55 -2.00 -0.30
C PHE A 190 3.48 -2.40 0.82
N VAL A 191 3.33 -1.76 1.99
CA VAL A 191 4.04 -2.11 3.22
C VAL A 191 3.04 -2.23 4.36
N HIS A 192 3.17 -3.30 5.13
CA HIS A 192 2.18 -3.66 6.12
C HIS A 192 2.79 -3.82 7.50
N TYR A 193 2.05 -3.38 8.51
CA TYR A 193 2.47 -3.39 9.91
C TYR A 193 1.33 -3.83 10.81
N VAL A 194 1.70 -4.34 11.99
CA VAL A 194 0.80 -4.54 13.12
C VAL A 194 1.20 -3.62 14.27
N LEU A 195 0.24 -3.24 15.07
CA LEU A 195 0.44 -2.42 16.26
C LEU A 195 0.86 -3.28 17.45
N ALA A 196 1.75 -2.77 18.29
CA ALA A 196 2.02 -3.38 19.58
C ALA A 196 0.73 -3.51 20.40
N SER A 197 0.59 -4.62 21.11
CA SER A 197 -0.53 -4.93 22.00
C SER A 197 -0.52 -4.06 23.29
#